data_bc34ac695ec0396da5ada3c33e96c562
#
_entry.id   bc34ac695ec0396da5ada3c33e96c562
#
_cell.length_a   1.000
_cell.length_b   1.000
_cell.length_c   1.000
_cell.angle_alpha   90.00
_cell.angle_beta   90.00
_cell.angle_gamma   90.00
#
_symmetry.space_group_name_H-M   'P 1'
#
loop_
_entity.id
_entity.type
_entity.pdbx_description
1 polymer ?
#
loop_
_entity_poly.entity_id
_entity_poly.type
_entity_poly.pdbx_seq_one_letter_code
_entity_poly.pdbx_strand_id
1 'polypeptide(L)'
;MKKGGGNGKRIIVGIDGGGTETLALAYDEGGRLVGEGIAGPSNPHNVGVDSAVENILSAMYNTGFKKADAVCVALAGMDTSKDISMMKSAIPKLSDHMVVEHDAFAALYAETRGAKGVLCIAGTGSIVLGYDGTERHRICDYGWLLGDDGSGYRIGCEGLRKAVKMLDGEMRRSILASYILDATFSDDLDALVSWGYSKQFRVDSIAALSKVVDRAAAEGDVAALKIINEASTSLARCAALMSRKIGVDRVYTVGGVFDSVLYHRIFKNYLSRSRISVVRSTKKTALGAVLVAADAVGLRLRPNRT
;
A
#
# COMPACT_ATOMS: atom_id res chain seq x y z
N MET A 1 -9.73 -34.78 7.80
CA MET A 1 -8.37 -34.44 8.20
C MET A 1 -7.40 -35.12 7.24
N LYS A 2 -6.87 -34.38 6.25
CA LYS A 2 -5.86 -34.93 5.35
C LYS A 2 -4.47 -34.65 5.94
N LYS A 3 -3.77 -35.69 6.39
CA LYS A 3 -2.35 -35.65 6.70
C LYS A 3 -1.57 -35.57 5.38
N GLY A 4 -0.70 -34.53 5.24
CA GLY A 4 0.26 -34.49 4.13
C GLY A 4 1.29 -35.57 4.26
N GLY A 5 1.27 -36.54 3.36
CA GLY A 5 2.26 -37.60 3.23
C GLY A 5 1.82 -38.55 2.14
N GLY A 6 2.37 -38.40 0.92
CA GLY A 6 2.20 -39.33 -0.19
C GLY A 6 1.44 -38.72 -1.38
N ASN A 7 2.17 -38.43 -2.46
CA ASN A 7 1.67 -38.07 -3.82
C ASN A 7 0.72 -36.87 -3.93
N GLY A 8 0.69 -35.94 -2.96
CA GLY A 8 -0.09 -34.71 -3.02
C GLY A 8 0.72 -33.59 -3.68
N LYS A 9 0.05 -32.81 -4.54
CA LYS A 9 0.63 -31.60 -5.13
C LYS A 9 1.11 -30.65 -4.03
N ARG A 10 2.29 -30.04 -4.23
CA ARG A 10 2.79 -28.99 -3.33
C ARG A 10 1.83 -27.81 -3.28
N ILE A 11 1.62 -27.29 -2.08
CA ILE A 11 0.75 -26.14 -1.81
C ILE A 11 1.62 -24.95 -1.42
N ILE A 12 1.42 -23.84 -2.10
CA ILE A 12 2.11 -22.57 -1.89
C ILE A 12 1.08 -21.54 -1.43
N VAL A 13 1.35 -20.88 -0.32
CA VAL A 13 0.44 -19.86 0.22
C VAL A 13 1.12 -18.50 0.29
N GLY A 14 0.43 -17.48 -0.19
CA GLY A 14 0.79 -16.09 -0.01
C GLY A 14 -0.27 -15.38 0.81
N ILE A 15 0.14 -14.64 1.81
CA ILE A 15 -0.71 -13.87 2.70
C ILE A 15 -0.34 -12.39 2.57
N ASP A 16 -1.35 -11.55 2.37
CA ASP A 16 -1.26 -10.09 2.33
C ASP A 16 -2.01 -9.54 3.53
N GLY A 17 -1.27 -8.98 4.49
CA GLY A 17 -1.81 -8.44 5.72
C GLY A 17 -1.77 -6.93 5.75
N GLY A 18 -2.93 -6.32 5.56
CA GLY A 18 -3.13 -4.88 5.53
C GLY A 18 -3.66 -4.28 6.82
N GLY A 19 -3.96 -2.97 6.75
CA GLY A 19 -4.57 -2.22 7.85
C GLY A 19 -6.08 -2.43 8.02
N THR A 20 -6.75 -3.07 7.06
CA THR A 20 -8.21 -3.29 7.05
C THR A 20 -8.60 -4.76 6.99
N GLU A 21 -7.86 -5.56 6.24
CA GLU A 21 -8.11 -6.99 6.05
C GLU A 21 -6.81 -7.76 5.82
N THR A 22 -6.89 -9.07 5.94
CA THR A 22 -5.84 -10.02 5.58
C THR A 22 -6.38 -10.98 4.54
N LEU A 23 -5.69 -11.08 3.38
CA LEU A 23 -6.04 -11.98 2.29
C LEU A 23 -4.99 -13.08 2.14
N ALA A 24 -5.40 -14.33 2.18
CA ALA A 24 -4.55 -15.49 1.90
C ALA A 24 -4.98 -16.18 0.60
N LEU A 25 -4.03 -16.52 -0.26
CA LEU A 25 -4.24 -17.27 -1.50
C LEU A 25 -3.39 -18.55 -1.46
N ALA A 26 -4.02 -19.69 -1.69
CA ALA A 26 -3.35 -20.99 -1.81
C ALA A 26 -3.36 -21.47 -3.25
N TYR A 27 -2.19 -21.80 -3.78
CA TYR A 27 -2.00 -22.35 -5.12
C TYR A 27 -1.36 -23.73 -5.08
N ASP A 28 -1.76 -24.63 -5.99
CA ASP A 28 -1.02 -25.85 -6.23
C ASP A 28 0.22 -25.57 -7.12
N GLU A 29 1.18 -26.49 -7.18
CA GLU A 29 2.40 -26.36 -7.97
C GLU A 29 2.15 -26.22 -9.48
N GLY A 30 0.96 -26.56 -9.96
CA GLY A 30 0.51 -26.35 -11.34
C GLY A 30 0.00 -24.94 -11.60
N GLY A 31 -0.05 -24.07 -10.59
CA GLY A 31 -0.51 -22.67 -10.71
C GLY A 31 -2.03 -22.51 -10.66
N ARG A 32 -2.76 -23.50 -10.17
CA ARG A 32 -4.21 -23.42 -9.96
C ARG A 32 -4.49 -22.88 -8.55
N LEU A 33 -5.36 -21.88 -8.42
CA LEU A 33 -5.91 -21.42 -7.15
C LEU A 33 -6.75 -22.55 -6.53
N VAL A 34 -6.39 -22.98 -5.31
CA VAL A 34 -7.04 -24.09 -4.59
C VAL A 34 -7.64 -23.65 -3.25
N GLY A 35 -7.45 -22.41 -2.84
CA GLY A 35 -8.04 -21.85 -1.63
C GLY A 35 -7.86 -20.33 -1.57
N GLU A 36 -8.85 -19.66 -1.01
CA GLU A 36 -8.82 -18.24 -0.67
C GLU A 36 -9.37 -18.09 0.74
N GLY A 37 -8.74 -17.24 1.55
CA GLY A 37 -9.15 -16.98 2.92
C GLY A 37 -9.00 -15.51 3.27
N ILE A 38 -10.00 -14.96 3.95
CA ILE A 38 -10.04 -13.56 4.40
C ILE A 38 -10.19 -13.55 5.91
N ALA A 39 -9.51 -12.59 6.58
CA ALA A 39 -9.63 -12.31 8.00
C ALA A 39 -9.52 -10.80 8.27
N GLY A 40 -9.56 -10.41 9.55
CA GLY A 40 -9.40 -9.03 9.98
C GLY A 40 -8.01 -8.43 9.67
N PRO A 41 -7.77 -7.17 10.06
CA PRO A 41 -6.51 -6.47 9.81
C PRO A 41 -5.32 -7.13 10.52
N SER A 42 -4.14 -7.11 9.89
CA SER A 42 -2.91 -7.67 10.47
C SER A 42 -1.68 -6.78 10.37
N ASN A 43 -1.89 -5.45 10.23
CA ASN A 43 -0.81 -4.50 10.48
C ASN A 43 -0.56 -4.41 12.00
N PRO A 44 0.60 -4.90 12.53
CA PRO A 44 0.83 -4.98 13.97
C PRO A 44 0.92 -3.62 14.65
N HIS A 45 1.24 -2.54 13.94
CA HIS A 45 1.21 -1.18 14.49
C HIS A 45 -0.21 -0.68 14.75
N ASN A 46 -1.21 -1.23 14.06
CA ASN A 46 -2.61 -0.82 14.22
C ASN A 46 -3.36 -1.70 15.24
N VAL A 47 -3.14 -3.02 15.20
CA VAL A 47 -3.95 -3.98 15.98
C VAL A 47 -3.17 -4.73 17.08
N GLY A 48 -1.87 -4.48 17.18
CA GLY A 48 -0.96 -5.24 18.04
C GLY A 48 -0.53 -6.58 17.43
N VAL A 49 0.56 -7.13 17.97
CA VAL A 49 1.19 -8.35 17.42
C VAL A 49 0.27 -9.56 17.54
N ASP A 50 -0.37 -9.76 18.70
CA ASP A 50 -1.20 -10.94 18.96
C ASP A 50 -2.41 -11.00 18.00
N SER A 51 -3.15 -9.89 17.88
CA SER A 51 -4.29 -9.80 16.95
C SER A 51 -3.86 -9.94 15.49
N ALA A 52 -2.70 -9.39 15.13
CA ALA A 52 -2.15 -9.55 13.78
C ALA A 52 -1.87 -11.03 13.47
N VAL A 53 -1.26 -11.77 14.41
CA VAL A 53 -0.98 -13.20 14.28
C VAL A 53 -2.28 -14.00 14.19
N GLU A 54 -3.27 -13.71 15.04
CA GLU A 54 -4.58 -14.38 14.98
C GLU A 54 -5.27 -14.22 13.61
N ASN A 55 -5.23 -13.01 13.05
CA ASN A 55 -5.82 -12.74 11.74
C ASN A 55 -5.04 -13.41 10.60
N ILE A 56 -3.70 -13.45 10.67
CA ILE A 56 -2.87 -14.20 9.72
C ILE A 56 -3.21 -15.69 9.74
N LEU A 57 -3.32 -16.29 10.94
CA LEU A 57 -3.70 -17.69 11.09
C LEU A 57 -5.12 -17.96 10.60
N SER A 58 -6.06 -17.08 10.91
CA SER A 58 -7.45 -17.18 10.45
C SER A 58 -7.53 -17.13 8.92
N ALA A 59 -6.86 -16.18 8.27
CA ALA A 59 -6.79 -16.10 6.80
C ALA A 59 -6.19 -17.38 6.21
N MET A 60 -5.07 -17.88 6.77
CA MET A 60 -4.46 -19.12 6.35
C MET A 60 -5.43 -20.32 6.46
N TYR A 61 -6.12 -20.48 7.60
CA TYR A 61 -7.04 -21.58 7.83
C TYR A 61 -8.28 -21.51 6.94
N ASN A 62 -8.75 -20.31 6.64
CA ASN A 62 -9.87 -20.08 5.73
C ASN A 62 -9.55 -20.48 4.28
N THR A 63 -8.28 -20.62 3.89
CA THR A 63 -7.90 -21.24 2.60
C THR A 63 -8.17 -22.77 2.56
N GLY A 64 -8.47 -23.40 3.69
CA GLY A 64 -8.58 -24.86 3.85
C GLY A 64 -7.28 -25.55 4.26
N PHE A 65 -6.19 -24.82 4.43
CA PHE A 65 -4.89 -25.36 4.78
C PHE A 65 -4.39 -24.80 6.13
N LYS A 66 -3.86 -25.70 6.99
CA LYS A 66 -3.20 -25.32 8.25
C LYS A 66 -1.69 -25.16 8.11
N LYS A 67 -1.12 -25.82 7.12
CA LYS A 67 0.30 -25.77 6.72
C LYS A 67 0.40 -25.89 5.22
N ALA A 68 1.49 -25.40 4.65
CA ALA A 68 1.78 -25.48 3.23
C ALA A 68 3.28 -25.85 3.03
N ASP A 69 3.67 -26.17 1.80
CA ASP A 69 5.07 -26.47 1.47
C ASP A 69 5.93 -25.20 1.50
N ALA A 70 5.37 -24.05 1.11
CA ALA A 70 5.99 -22.75 1.29
C ALA A 70 4.93 -21.68 1.61
N VAL A 71 5.29 -20.70 2.46
CA VAL A 71 4.43 -19.60 2.86
C VAL A 71 5.22 -18.29 2.80
N CYS A 72 4.62 -17.26 2.21
CA CYS A 72 5.08 -15.90 2.39
C CYS A 72 3.97 -15.08 3.06
N VAL A 73 4.34 -14.40 4.15
CA VAL A 73 3.47 -13.46 4.86
C VAL A 73 3.98 -12.05 4.56
N ALA A 74 3.29 -11.33 3.68
CA ALA A 74 3.59 -9.97 3.32
C ALA A 74 2.72 -9.03 4.15
N LEU A 75 3.32 -8.12 4.91
CA LEU A 75 2.63 -7.28 5.89
C LEU A 75 2.91 -5.80 5.66
N ALA A 76 1.88 -4.99 5.81
CA ALA A 76 2.04 -3.57 6.02
C ALA A 76 2.69 -3.28 7.39
N GLY A 77 3.47 -2.20 7.50
CA GLY A 77 4.17 -1.83 8.72
C GLY A 77 5.45 -2.62 8.99
N MET A 78 6.03 -3.26 7.98
CA MET A 78 7.33 -3.94 8.06
C MET A 78 8.48 -3.00 7.70
N ASP A 79 8.50 -1.82 8.29
CA ASP A 79 9.35 -0.69 7.88
C ASP A 79 10.81 -0.88 8.25
N THR A 80 11.09 -1.73 9.26
CA THR A 80 12.44 -2.00 9.75
C THR A 80 12.73 -3.50 9.81
N SER A 81 14.02 -3.86 9.83
CA SER A 81 14.45 -5.25 10.07
C SER A 81 13.98 -5.79 11.43
N LYS A 82 13.77 -4.89 12.41
CA LYS A 82 13.24 -5.24 13.73
C LYS A 82 11.77 -5.68 13.63
N ASP A 83 10.95 -4.99 12.86
CA ASP A 83 9.54 -5.34 12.65
C ASP A 83 9.41 -6.71 11.98
N ILE A 84 10.19 -6.94 10.93
CA ILE A 84 10.25 -8.25 10.24
C ILE A 84 10.68 -9.35 11.20
N SER A 85 11.73 -9.13 12.01
CA SER A 85 12.22 -10.11 12.97
C SER A 85 11.20 -10.41 14.06
N MET A 86 10.52 -9.39 14.55
CA MET A 86 9.46 -9.50 15.57
C MET A 86 8.31 -10.36 15.02
N MET A 87 7.77 -10.03 13.85
CA MET A 87 6.67 -10.80 13.27
C MET A 87 7.09 -12.23 12.88
N LYS A 88 8.30 -12.41 12.36
CA LYS A 88 8.84 -13.74 12.07
C LYS A 88 8.94 -14.63 13.32
N SER A 89 9.20 -14.05 14.47
CA SER A 89 9.27 -14.78 15.75
C SER A 89 7.89 -15.02 16.36
N ALA A 90 6.92 -14.14 16.12
CA ALA A 90 5.57 -14.22 16.66
C ALA A 90 4.66 -15.18 15.88
N ILE A 91 4.81 -15.24 14.54
CA ILE A 91 3.99 -16.11 13.69
C ILE A 91 4.40 -17.58 13.89
N PRO A 92 3.47 -18.47 14.25
CA PRO A 92 3.76 -19.90 14.33
C PRO A 92 4.24 -20.47 12.99
N LYS A 93 5.04 -21.52 13.04
CA LYS A 93 5.62 -22.16 11.84
C LYS A 93 4.53 -22.76 10.95
N LEU A 94 4.15 -22.03 9.89
CA LEU A 94 3.16 -22.43 8.88
C LEU A 94 3.76 -23.30 7.77
N SER A 95 5.10 -23.27 7.62
CA SER A 95 5.88 -24.02 6.64
C SER A 95 7.33 -24.16 7.12
N ASP A 96 8.06 -25.16 6.60
CA ASP A 96 9.52 -25.21 6.73
C ASP A 96 10.20 -24.09 5.91
N HIS A 97 9.51 -23.60 4.88
CA HIS A 97 9.92 -22.51 4.01
C HIS A 97 8.99 -21.31 4.20
N MET A 98 9.11 -20.61 5.34
CA MET A 98 8.32 -19.42 5.65
C MET A 98 9.15 -18.16 5.49
N VAL A 99 8.62 -17.20 4.72
CA VAL A 99 9.17 -15.85 4.51
C VAL A 99 8.20 -14.84 5.11
N VAL A 100 8.72 -13.88 5.86
CA VAL A 100 7.98 -12.65 6.26
C VAL A 100 8.57 -11.50 5.48
N GLU A 101 7.72 -10.69 4.88
CA GLU A 101 8.11 -9.71 3.89
C GLU A 101 7.30 -8.41 4.04
N HIS A 102 7.80 -7.32 3.50
CA HIS A 102 7.05 -6.08 3.32
C HIS A 102 6.02 -6.22 2.18
N ASP A 103 4.79 -5.74 2.39
CA ASP A 103 3.70 -5.82 1.41
C ASP A 103 4.04 -5.14 0.08
N ALA A 104 4.72 -3.99 0.11
CA ALA A 104 5.15 -3.30 -1.11
C ALA A 104 6.10 -4.15 -1.96
N PHE A 105 6.97 -4.98 -1.35
CA PHE A 105 7.81 -5.88 -2.11
C PHE A 105 7.01 -7.00 -2.77
N ALA A 106 6.07 -7.59 -2.06
CA ALA A 106 5.17 -8.57 -2.63
C ALA A 106 4.33 -7.97 -3.77
N ALA A 107 3.83 -6.74 -3.61
CA ALA A 107 3.12 -6.03 -4.68
C ALA A 107 4.00 -5.81 -5.93
N LEU A 108 5.26 -5.41 -5.75
CA LEU A 108 6.22 -5.29 -6.85
C LEU A 108 6.50 -6.66 -7.49
N TYR A 109 6.66 -7.69 -6.66
CA TYR A 109 6.93 -9.05 -7.11
C TYR A 109 5.79 -9.63 -7.96
N ALA A 110 4.54 -9.28 -7.64
CA ALA A 110 3.38 -9.65 -8.46
C ALA A 110 3.51 -9.15 -9.91
N GLU A 111 4.10 -7.96 -10.10
CA GLU A 111 4.27 -7.35 -11.42
C GLU A 111 5.51 -7.86 -12.14
N THR A 112 6.64 -7.95 -11.43
CA THR A 112 7.97 -8.19 -12.02
C THR A 112 8.38 -9.65 -12.02
N ARG A 113 7.77 -10.49 -11.17
CA ARG A 113 8.16 -11.89 -10.95
C ARG A 113 9.64 -12.04 -10.59
N GLY A 114 10.14 -11.18 -9.70
CA GLY A 114 11.53 -11.17 -9.28
C GLY A 114 12.49 -10.46 -10.23
N ALA A 115 12.02 -9.91 -11.33
CA ALA A 115 12.86 -9.04 -12.18
C ALA A 115 12.98 -7.64 -11.57
N LYS A 116 13.97 -6.87 -12.06
CA LYS A 116 14.12 -5.45 -11.72
C LYS A 116 12.84 -4.67 -11.94
N GLY A 117 12.54 -3.74 -11.02
CA GLY A 117 11.34 -2.92 -11.15
C GLY A 117 11.23 -1.83 -10.13
N VAL A 118 10.26 -0.95 -10.34
CA VAL A 118 9.90 0.15 -9.43
C VAL A 118 8.39 0.16 -9.23
N LEU A 119 7.99 0.24 -7.97
CA LEU A 119 6.59 0.37 -7.53
C LEU A 119 6.43 1.67 -6.76
N CYS A 120 5.36 2.41 -7.05
CA CYS A 120 4.89 3.53 -6.25
C CYS A 120 3.56 3.19 -5.62
N ILE A 121 3.47 3.25 -4.30
CA ILE A 121 2.21 3.16 -3.57
C ILE A 121 1.85 4.57 -3.10
N ALA A 122 0.59 4.97 -3.30
CA ALA A 122 0.01 6.19 -2.72
C ALA A 122 -1.39 5.87 -2.20
N GLY A 123 -1.48 5.69 -0.91
CA GLY A 123 -2.68 5.45 -0.12
C GLY A 123 -2.77 6.45 1.03
N THR A 124 -3.00 5.99 2.26
CA THR A 124 -2.86 6.81 3.48
C THR A 124 -1.44 7.38 3.57
N GLY A 125 -0.42 6.54 3.46
CA GLY A 125 0.99 6.91 3.28
C GLY A 125 1.46 6.75 1.83
N SER A 126 2.77 6.90 1.59
CA SER A 126 3.37 6.68 0.27
C SER A 126 4.76 6.07 0.35
N ILE A 127 5.07 5.20 -0.63
CA ILE A 127 6.39 4.59 -0.80
C ILE A 127 6.76 4.51 -2.28
N VAL A 128 8.04 4.68 -2.57
CA VAL A 128 8.65 4.30 -3.84
C VAL A 128 9.67 3.20 -3.57
N LEU A 129 9.33 1.97 -3.92
CA LEU A 129 10.16 0.80 -3.79
C LEU A 129 10.81 0.45 -5.13
N GLY A 130 12.12 0.26 -5.11
CA GLY A 130 12.88 -0.27 -6.23
C GLY A 130 13.53 -1.60 -5.87
N TYR A 131 13.60 -2.51 -6.84
CA TYR A 131 14.34 -3.77 -6.74
C TYR A 131 15.26 -3.90 -7.94
N ASP A 132 16.57 -4.09 -7.72
CA ASP A 132 17.57 -4.16 -8.79
C ASP A 132 17.91 -5.59 -9.25
N GLY A 133 17.19 -6.57 -8.69
CA GLY A 133 17.43 -8.01 -8.92
C GLY A 133 18.17 -8.67 -7.76
N THR A 134 18.77 -7.89 -6.85
CA THR A 134 19.50 -8.35 -5.66
C THR A 134 19.09 -7.61 -4.40
N GLU A 135 19.06 -6.28 -4.47
CA GLU A 135 18.79 -5.41 -3.32
C GLU A 135 17.50 -4.60 -3.51
N ARG A 136 16.91 -4.24 -2.39
CA ARG A 136 15.74 -3.37 -2.31
C ARG A 136 16.18 -1.97 -1.94
N HIS A 137 15.56 -0.99 -2.57
CA HIS A 137 15.80 0.43 -2.33
C HIS A 137 14.47 1.10 -2.10
N ARG A 138 14.36 2.00 -1.12
CA ARG A 138 13.14 2.77 -0.89
C ARG A 138 13.41 4.26 -0.83
N ILE A 139 12.41 5.03 -1.21
CA ILE A 139 12.29 6.48 -1.04
C ILE A 139 10.89 6.75 -0.49
N CYS A 140 10.74 7.72 0.37
CA CYS A 140 9.53 7.94 1.18
C CYS A 140 9.37 6.83 2.22
N ASP A 141 8.13 6.57 2.70
CA ASP A 141 7.86 5.51 3.68
C ASP A 141 8.58 5.70 5.03
N TYR A 142 8.60 6.95 5.47
CA TYR A 142 9.14 7.32 6.80
C TYR A 142 8.03 7.81 7.73
N GLY A 143 6.78 7.46 7.42
CA GLY A 143 5.58 7.85 8.11
C GLY A 143 5.16 9.30 7.82
N TRP A 144 3.96 9.64 8.29
CA TRP A 144 3.28 10.90 8.00
C TRP A 144 4.03 12.16 8.47
N LEU A 145 4.92 12.02 9.47
CA LEU A 145 5.68 13.14 10.02
C LEU A 145 6.94 13.45 9.19
N LEU A 146 7.69 12.43 8.78
CA LEU A 146 9.02 12.57 8.17
C LEU A 146 9.05 12.30 6.66
N GLY A 147 7.98 11.76 6.12
CA GLY A 147 7.90 11.33 4.73
C GLY A 147 6.48 11.44 4.17
N ASP A 148 6.10 10.42 3.42
CA ASP A 148 4.78 10.25 2.82
C ASP A 148 4.38 11.37 1.83
N ASP A 149 5.36 11.99 1.18
CA ASP A 149 5.12 12.97 0.13
C ASP A 149 4.28 12.38 -1.00
N GLY A 150 3.21 13.06 -1.35
CA GLY A 150 2.27 12.59 -2.38
C GLY A 150 1.19 11.63 -1.88
N SER A 151 1.16 11.30 -0.59
CA SER A 151 0.14 10.46 0.04
C SER A 151 -1.20 11.18 0.22
N GLY A 152 -2.25 10.40 0.52
CA GLY A 152 -3.55 10.93 0.92
C GLY A 152 -3.47 11.78 2.20
N TYR A 153 -2.66 11.35 3.18
CA TYR A 153 -2.43 12.14 4.39
C TYR A 153 -1.87 13.54 4.05
N ARG A 154 -0.83 13.60 3.21
CA ARG A 154 -0.22 14.88 2.84
C ARG A 154 -1.20 15.79 2.11
N ILE A 155 -1.96 15.23 1.17
CA ILE A 155 -3.00 15.97 0.43
C ILE A 155 -4.08 16.48 1.40
N GLY A 156 -4.60 15.64 2.29
CA GLY A 156 -5.62 16.03 3.27
C GLY A 156 -5.13 17.07 4.26
N CYS A 157 -3.89 16.91 4.76
CA CYS A 157 -3.26 17.87 5.67
C CYS A 157 -3.09 19.27 5.03
N GLU A 158 -2.63 19.32 3.77
CA GLU A 158 -2.55 20.60 3.05
C GLU A 158 -3.94 21.19 2.75
N GLY A 159 -4.96 20.33 2.48
CA GLY A 159 -6.35 20.76 2.38
C GLY A 159 -6.85 21.44 3.64
N LEU A 160 -6.64 20.82 4.81
CA LEU A 160 -6.97 21.40 6.11
C LEU A 160 -6.27 22.74 6.34
N ARG A 161 -4.95 22.80 6.11
CA ARG A 161 -4.18 24.05 6.28
C ARG A 161 -4.69 25.19 5.41
N LYS A 162 -5.08 24.89 4.16
CA LYS A 162 -5.66 25.90 3.27
C LYS A 162 -7.06 26.32 3.71
N ALA A 163 -7.89 25.36 4.18
CA ALA A 163 -9.21 25.68 4.71
C ALA A 163 -9.11 26.62 5.93
N VAL A 164 -8.21 26.33 6.89
CA VAL A 164 -7.96 27.24 8.03
C VAL A 164 -7.59 28.63 7.56
N LYS A 165 -6.62 28.79 6.63
CA LYS A 165 -6.22 30.10 6.08
C LYS A 165 -7.33 30.84 5.34
N MET A 166 -8.30 30.13 4.78
CA MET A 166 -9.48 30.70 4.16
C MET A 166 -10.51 31.15 5.18
N LEU A 167 -10.64 30.44 6.29
CA LEU A 167 -11.60 30.74 7.36
C LEU A 167 -11.14 31.89 8.24
N ASP A 168 -9.82 32.02 8.49
CA ASP A 168 -9.25 33.16 9.23
C ASP A 168 -9.04 34.42 8.38
N GLY A 169 -9.30 34.36 7.07
CA GLY A 169 -9.21 35.50 6.15
C GLY A 169 -7.82 35.76 5.55
N GLU A 170 -6.80 34.90 5.83
CA GLU A 170 -5.48 35.01 5.20
C GLU A 170 -5.54 34.71 3.68
N MET A 171 -6.48 33.87 3.27
CA MET A 171 -6.72 33.48 1.88
C MET A 171 -8.18 33.74 1.46
N ARG A 172 -8.39 34.04 0.16
CA ARG A 172 -9.74 34.12 -0.40
C ARG A 172 -10.45 32.76 -0.23
N ARG A 173 -11.66 32.81 0.32
CA ARG A 173 -12.52 31.61 0.45
C ARG A 173 -12.83 31.01 -0.92
N SER A 174 -12.82 29.69 -0.96
CA SER A 174 -13.19 28.88 -2.13
C SER A 174 -14.01 27.66 -1.69
N ILE A 175 -14.48 26.86 -2.65
CA ILE A 175 -15.25 25.64 -2.38
C ILE A 175 -14.47 24.63 -1.54
N LEU A 176 -13.15 24.64 -1.59
CA LEU A 176 -12.30 23.74 -0.78
C LEU A 176 -12.61 23.89 0.71
N ALA A 177 -12.72 25.15 1.23
CA ALA A 177 -13.03 25.37 2.64
C ALA A 177 -14.39 24.81 3.03
N SER A 178 -15.42 25.03 2.20
CA SER A 178 -16.77 24.48 2.44
C SER A 178 -16.76 22.95 2.46
N TYR A 179 -16.08 22.33 1.51
CA TYR A 179 -16.01 20.86 1.44
C TYR A 179 -15.21 20.24 2.60
N ILE A 180 -14.19 20.92 3.10
CA ILE A 180 -13.47 20.47 4.31
C ILE A 180 -14.39 20.58 5.55
N LEU A 181 -15.11 21.69 5.72
CA LEU A 181 -16.06 21.86 6.82
C LEU A 181 -17.14 20.76 6.79
N ASP A 182 -17.75 20.54 5.63
CA ASP A 182 -18.77 19.48 5.46
C ASP A 182 -18.21 18.09 5.82
N ALA A 183 -17.01 17.77 5.33
CA ALA A 183 -16.39 16.45 5.55
C ALA A 183 -15.94 16.20 7.00
N THR A 184 -15.72 17.28 7.75
CA THR A 184 -15.33 17.24 9.17
C THR A 184 -16.50 17.53 10.11
N PHE A 185 -17.71 17.71 9.57
CA PHE A 185 -18.90 18.11 10.33
C PHE A 185 -18.66 19.35 11.20
N SER A 186 -17.94 20.34 10.65
CA SER A 186 -17.57 21.58 11.33
C SER A 186 -18.33 22.75 10.72
N ASP A 187 -18.94 23.58 11.56
CA ASP A 187 -19.69 24.74 11.10
C ASP A 187 -18.81 25.99 10.91
N ASP A 188 -17.69 26.03 11.62
CA ASP A 188 -16.78 27.17 11.64
C ASP A 188 -15.32 26.76 11.90
N LEU A 189 -14.43 27.75 12.07
CA LEU A 189 -13.01 27.54 12.34
C LEU A 189 -12.77 26.86 13.68
N ASP A 190 -13.50 27.25 14.74
CA ASP A 190 -13.29 26.70 16.08
C ASP A 190 -13.68 25.22 16.13
N ALA A 191 -14.79 24.86 15.48
CA ALA A 191 -15.20 23.48 15.32
C ALA A 191 -14.17 22.67 14.53
N LEU A 192 -13.63 23.21 13.43
CA LEU A 192 -12.58 22.57 12.62
C LEU A 192 -11.29 22.33 13.41
N VAL A 193 -10.87 23.32 14.21
CA VAL A 193 -9.71 23.19 15.11
C VAL A 193 -9.97 22.11 16.16
N SER A 194 -11.15 22.09 16.77
CA SER A 194 -11.56 21.08 17.75
C SER A 194 -11.55 19.66 17.14
N TRP A 195 -12.01 19.52 15.91
CA TRP A 195 -11.93 18.26 15.17
C TRP A 195 -10.49 17.82 14.96
N GLY A 196 -9.60 18.71 14.51
CA GLY A 196 -8.20 18.42 14.20
C GLY A 196 -7.35 18.01 15.41
N TYR A 197 -7.71 18.49 16.62
CA TYR A 197 -7.03 18.19 17.89
C TYR A 197 -7.84 17.29 18.82
N SER A 198 -8.86 16.61 18.29
CA SER A 198 -9.67 15.68 19.09
C SER A 198 -8.81 14.50 19.59
N LYS A 199 -9.20 13.90 20.73
CA LYS A 199 -8.57 12.67 21.24
C LYS A 199 -8.70 11.47 20.28
N GLN A 200 -9.54 11.58 19.27
CA GLN A 200 -9.81 10.58 18.24
C GLN A 200 -9.00 10.87 16.96
N PHE A 201 -8.00 11.74 17.04
CA PHE A 201 -7.11 12.02 15.90
C PHE A 201 -6.59 10.71 15.28
N ARG A 202 -6.78 10.58 13.98
CA ARG A 202 -6.31 9.44 13.21
C ARG A 202 -5.72 9.91 11.88
N VAL A 203 -4.59 9.34 11.54
CA VAL A 203 -3.89 9.62 10.27
C VAL A 203 -4.77 9.29 9.06
N ASP A 204 -5.55 8.21 9.15
CA ASP A 204 -6.47 7.80 8.09
C ASP A 204 -7.66 8.76 7.90
N SER A 205 -8.13 9.41 8.98
CA SER A 205 -9.19 10.43 8.88
C SER A 205 -8.72 11.65 8.08
N ILE A 206 -7.47 12.09 8.31
CA ILE A 206 -6.89 13.16 7.49
C ILE A 206 -6.64 12.69 6.06
N ALA A 207 -6.13 11.47 5.87
CA ALA A 207 -5.90 10.92 4.54
C ALA A 207 -7.20 10.82 3.72
N ALA A 208 -8.33 10.53 4.36
CA ALA A 208 -9.63 10.50 3.70
C ALA A 208 -10.03 11.86 3.08
N LEU A 209 -9.58 12.99 3.65
CA LEU A 209 -9.81 14.33 3.10
C LEU A 209 -9.12 14.52 1.74
N SER A 210 -8.18 13.67 1.34
CA SER A 210 -7.60 13.70 -0.01
C SER A 210 -8.66 13.61 -1.11
N LYS A 211 -9.73 12.83 -0.87
CA LYS A 211 -10.86 12.73 -1.81
C LYS A 211 -11.65 14.03 -1.90
N VAL A 212 -11.74 14.76 -0.79
CA VAL A 212 -12.39 16.07 -0.71
C VAL A 212 -11.60 17.11 -1.50
N VAL A 213 -10.27 17.11 -1.33
CA VAL A 213 -9.37 17.99 -2.09
C VAL A 213 -9.42 17.65 -3.60
N ASP A 214 -9.42 16.36 -3.95
CA ASP A 214 -9.51 15.92 -5.35
C ASP A 214 -10.84 16.36 -5.99
N ARG A 215 -11.95 16.23 -5.27
CA ARG A 215 -13.26 16.73 -5.73
C ARG A 215 -13.23 18.26 -5.97
N ALA A 216 -12.72 19.05 -5.03
CA ALA A 216 -12.60 20.48 -5.20
C ALA A 216 -11.70 20.84 -6.40
N ALA A 217 -10.60 20.12 -6.60
CA ALA A 217 -9.71 20.28 -7.74
C ALA A 217 -10.41 19.97 -9.07
N ALA A 218 -11.22 18.91 -9.12
CA ALA A 218 -12.01 18.55 -10.30
C ALA A 218 -13.04 19.62 -10.68
N GLU A 219 -13.54 20.38 -9.70
CA GLU A 219 -14.45 21.52 -9.90
C GLU A 219 -13.71 22.85 -10.15
N GLY A 220 -12.39 22.81 -10.29
CA GLY A 220 -11.56 23.96 -10.70
C GLY A 220 -11.06 24.83 -9.55
N ASP A 221 -11.15 24.38 -8.30
CA ASP A 221 -10.59 25.10 -7.16
C ASP A 221 -9.06 25.24 -7.28
N VAL A 222 -8.57 26.47 -7.35
CA VAL A 222 -7.15 26.76 -7.60
C VAL A 222 -6.24 26.27 -6.47
N ALA A 223 -6.69 26.35 -5.21
CA ALA A 223 -5.93 25.89 -4.06
C ALA A 223 -5.83 24.36 -4.06
N ALA A 224 -6.93 23.67 -4.33
CA ALA A 224 -6.97 22.21 -4.44
C ALA A 224 -6.16 21.71 -5.64
N LEU A 225 -6.27 22.35 -6.81
CA LEU A 225 -5.43 22.05 -7.99
C LEU A 225 -3.94 22.14 -7.66
N LYS A 226 -3.53 23.17 -6.92
CA LYS A 226 -2.14 23.32 -6.49
C LYS A 226 -1.69 22.20 -5.58
N ILE A 227 -2.51 21.81 -4.59
CA ILE A 227 -2.21 20.71 -3.67
C ILE A 227 -2.00 19.39 -4.45
N ILE A 228 -2.93 19.04 -5.32
CA ILE A 228 -2.84 17.81 -6.12
C ILE A 228 -1.60 17.82 -7.03
N ASN A 229 -1.30 18.97 -7.65
CA ASN A 229 -0.13 19.11 -8.50
C ASN A 229 1.19 18.94 -7.74
N GLU A 230 1.32 19.57 -6.58
CA GLU A 230 2.52 19.47 -5.73
C GLU A 230 2.71 18.05 -5.22
N ALA A 231 1.66 17.42 -4.69
CA ALA A 231 1.69 16.07 -4.19
C ALA A 231 2.09 15.04 -5.27
N SER A 232 1.43 15.09 -6.41
CA SER A 232 1.70 14.20 -7.54
C SER A 232 3.10 14.37 -8.10
N THR A 233 3.55 15.63 -8.25
CA THR A 233 4.90 15.95 -8.77
C THR A 233 5.99 15.49 -7.81
N SER A 234 5.78 15.63 -6.50
CA SER A 234 6.74 15.16 -5.49
C SER A 234 6.96 13.66 -5.58
N LEU A 235 5.89 12.86 -5.59
CA LEU A 235 6.00 11.41 -5.71
C LEU A 235 6.58 11.00 -7.09
N ALA A 236 6.20 11.68 -8.17
CA ALA A 236 6.74 11.41 -9.50
C ALA A 236 8.25 11.67 -9.59
N ARG A 237 8.75 12.68 -8.87
CA ARG A 237 10.19 12.97 -8.76
C ARG A 237 10.93 11.82 -8.08
N CYS A 238 10.39 11.30 -6.98
CA CYS A 238 10.93 10.14 -6.28
C CYS A 238 10.94 8.89 -7.16
N ALA A 239 9.85 8.67 -7.91
CA ALA A 239 9.75 7.57 -8.87
C ALA A 239 10.79 7.67 -10.01
N ALA A 240 10.99 8.88 -10.57
CA ALA A 240 12.01 9.10 -11.60
C ALA A 240 13.43 8.88 -11.08
N LEU A 241 13.71 9.29 -9.83
CA LEU A 241 14.99 9.04 -9.17
C LEU A 241 15.22 7.55 -8.98
N MET A 242 14.23 6.81 -8.48
CA MET A 242 14.32 5.37 -8.28
C MET A 242 14.47 4.64 -9.61
N SER A 243 13.70 5.00 -10.64
CA SER A 243 13.82 4.38 -11.98
C SER A 243 15.23 4.51 -12.56
N ARG A 244 15.87 5.69 -12.42
CA ARG A 244 17.26 5.88 -12.83
C ARG A 244 18.22 5.01 -12.01
N LYS A 245 18.03 4.94 -10.68
CA LYS A 245 18.87 4.12 -9.79
C LYS A 245 18.80 2.64 -10.14
N ILE A 246 17.61 2.13 -10.43
CA ILE A 246 17.37 0.70 -10.75
C ILE A 246 17.69 0.39 -12.23
N GLY A 247 17.67 1.40 -13.10
CA GLY A 247 17.90 1.23 -14.54
C GLY A 247 16.69 0.62 -15.26
N VAL A 248 15.47 1.11 -14.95
CA VAL A 248 14.20 0.67 -15.57
C VAL A 248 13.44 1.87 -16.13
N ASP A 249 12.64 1.63 -17.18
CA ASP A 249 11.82 2.62 -17.87
C ASP A 249 10.32 2.43 -17.61
N ARG A 250 9.99 1.62 -16.58
CA ARG A 250 8.61 1.34 -16.19
C ARG A 250 8.43 1.45 -14.69
N VAL A 251 7.36 2.13 -14.28
CA VAL A 251 6.91 2.28 -12.89
C VAL A 251 5.52 1.70 -12.77
N TYR A 252 5.31 0.83 -11.79
CA TYR A 252 4.00 0.33 -11.40
C TYR A 252 3.41 1.22 -10.31
N THR A 253 2.08 1.40 -10.31
CA THR A 253 1.39 2.23 -9.32
C THR A 253 0.27 1.47 -8.63
N VAL A 254 0.14 1.65 -7.31
CA VAL A 254 -0.88 1.04 -6.44
C VAL A 254 -1.40 2.11 -5.45
N GLY A 255 -2.61 1.94 -4.94
CA GLY A 255 -3.18 2.78 -3.89
C GLY A 255 -4.22 3.78 -4.41
N GLY A 256 -5.18 4.13 -3.53
CA GLY A 256 -6.37 4.88 -3.88
C GLY A 256 -6.14 6.33 -4.32
N VAL A 257 -5.00 6.94 -3.99
CA VAL A 257 -4.67 8.29 -4.49
C VAL A 257 -4.51 8.31 -6.01
N PHE A 258 -4.03 7.22 -6.60
CA PHE A 258 -3.94 7.09 -8.05
C PHE A 258 -5.29 6.89 -8.76
N ASP A 259 -6.40 6.75 -8.03
CA ASP A 259 -7.75 6.75 -8.62
C ASP A 259 -8.19 8.15 -9.02
N SER A 260 -7.55 9.21 -8.47
CA SER A 260 -7.68 10.57 -8.97
C SER A 260 -7.14 10.68 -10.39
N VAL A 261 -8.02 11.02 -11.33
CA VAL A 261 -7.67 11.23 -12.75
C VAL A 261 -6.64 12.34 -12.90
N LEU A 262 -6.79 13.41 -12.12
CA LEU A 262 -5.88 14.55 -12.16
C LEU A 262 -4.49 14.18 -11.62
N TYR A 263 -4.44 13.57 -10.43
CA TYR A 263 -3.19 13.13 -9.81
C TYR A 263 -2.42 12.17 -10.74
N HIS A 264 -3.10 11.13 -11.24
CA HIS A 264 -2.50 10.14 -12.13
C HIS A 264 -1.97 10.78 -13.42
N ARG A 265 -2.73 11.70 -14.02
CA ARG A 265 -2.33 12.42 -15.23
C ARG A 265 -1.06 13.24 -15.01
N ILE A 266 -0.97 13.97 -13.90
CA ILE A 266 0.21 14.78 -13.55
C ILE A 266 1.42 13.87 -13.34
N PHE A 267 1.26 12.78 -12.56
CA PHE A 267 2.29 11.79 -12.31
C PHE A 267 2.84 11.20 -13.60
N LYS A 268 1.95 10.73 -14.49
CA LYS A 268 2.31 10.16 -15.79
C LYS A 268 3.01 11.18 -16.69
N ASN A 269 2.51 12.41 -16.75
CA ASN A 269 3.10 13.47 -17.57
C ASN A 269 4.50 13.85 -17.09
N TYR A 270 4.75 13.84 -15.78
CA TYR A 270 6.08 14.10 -15.23
C TYR A 270 7.07 13.01 -15.66
N LEU A 271 6.71 11.73 -15.50
CA LEU A 271 7.57 10.58 -15.81
C LEU A 271 7.80 10.43 -17.31
N SER A 272 6.83 10.76 -18.15
CA SER A 272 6.96 10.68 -19.61
C SER A 272 8.07 11.57 -20.18
N ARG A 273 8.38 12.71 -19.51
CA ARG A 273 9.52 13.57 -19.87
C ARG A 273 10.87 12.86 -19.79
N SER A 274 10.98 11.84 -18.94
CA SER A 274 12.14 10.97 -18.79
C SER A 274 11.97 9.63 -19.52
N ARG A 275 10.97 9.50 -20.40
CA ARG A 275 10.62 8.27 -21.14
C ARG A 275 10.29 7.09 -20.22
N ILE A 276 9.77 7.36 -19.03
CA ILE A 276 9.33 6.34 -18.07
C ILE A 276 7.84 6.13 -18.26
N SER A 277 7.45 4.89 -18.53
CA SER A 277 6.04 4.46 -18.64
C SER A 277 5.45 4.19 -17.26
N VAL A 278 4.14 4.43 -17.12
CA VAL A 278 3.40 4.18 -15.87
C VAL A 278 2.31 3.14 -16.13
N VAL A 279 2.28 2.11 -15.29
CA VAL A 279 1.30 1.01 -15.36
C VAL A 279 0.57 0.93 -14.03
N ARG A 280 -0.75 1.08 -14.06
CA ARG A 280 -1.59 0.83 -12.88
C ARG A 280 -1.62 -0.67 -12.61
N SER A 281 -1.14 -1.10 -11.45
CA SER A 281 -1.24 -2.50 -11.05
C SER A 281 -2.68 -2.84 -10.67
N THR A 282 -3.14 -3.99 -11.16
CA THR A 282 -4.43 -4.59 -10.79
C THR A 282 -4.25 -5.93 -10.08
N LYS A 283 -3.00 -6.35 -9.86
CA LYS A 283 -2.71 -7.63 -9.24
C LYS A 283 -2.83 -7.54 -7.73
N LYS A 284 -3.39 -8.58 -7.13
CA LYS A 284 -3.47 -8.72 -5.67
C LYS A 284 -2.05 -8.89 -5.09
N THR A 285 -1.71 -8.19 -4.02
CA THR A 285 -0.42 -8.34 -3.30
C THR A 285 -0.22 -9.76 -2.81
N ALA A 286 -1.28 -10.43 -2.34
CA ALA A 286 -1.26 -11.83 -1.95
C ALA A 286 -0.74 -12.76 -3.06
N LEU A 287 -1.02 -12.46 -4.35
CA LEU A 287 -0.44 -13.20 -5.48
C LEU A 287 1.08 -13.01 -5.55
N GLY A 288 1.57 -11.81 -5.28
CA GLY A 288 3.01 -11.56 -5.19
C GLY A 288 3.65 -12.33 -4.05
N ALA A 289 3.00 -12.40 -2.89
CA ALA A 289 3.45 -13.22 -1.76
C ALA A 289 3.50 -14.70 -2.14
N VAL A 290 2.51 -15.24 -2.89
CA VAL A 290 2.56 -16.61 -3.44
C VAL A 290 3.80 -16.80 -4.31
N LEU A 291 4.11 -15.86 -5.19
CA LEU A 291 5.27 -15.96 -6.09
C LEU A 291 6.60 -15.91 -5.30
N VAL A 292 6.70 -15.06 -4.28
CA VAL A 292 7.87 -15.03 -3.36
C VAL A 292 8.04 -16.37 -2.65
N ALA A 293 6.95 -16.93 -2.12
CA ALA A 293 6.97 -18.25 -1.46
C ALA A 293 7.39 -19.35 -2.42
N ALA A 294 6.89 -19.36 -3.66
CA ALA A 294 7.23 -20.33 -4.68
C ALA A 294 8.72 -20.29 -5.03
N ASP A 295 9.28 -19.10 -5.23
CA ASP A 295 10.70 -18.93 -5.55
C ASP A 295 11.61 -19.36 -4.38
N ALA A 296 11.19 -19.20 -3.12
CA ALA A 296 11.93 -19.65 -1.95
C ALA A 296 12.16 -21.17 -1.93
N VAL A 297 11.35 -21.95 -2.67
CA VAL A 297 11.48 -23.41 -2.84
C VAL A 297 11.88 -23.82 -4.26
N GLY A 298 12.38 -22.87 -5.06
CA GLY A 298 12.84 -23.12 -6.42
C GLY A 298 11.72 -23.44 -7.43
N LEU A 299 10.47 -23.10 -7.10
CA LEU A 299 9.30 -23.38 -7.94
C LEU A 299 8.93 -22.17 -8.80
N ARG A 300 9.05 -22.26 -10.12
CA ARG A 300 8.57 -21.25 -11.06
C ARG A 300 7.05 -21.37 -11.28
N LEU A 301 6.28 -20.84 -10.35
CA LEU A 301 4.82 -20.88 -10.43
C LEU A 301 4.29 -19.99 -11.57
N ARG A 302 3.36 -20.53 -12.36
CA ARG A 302 2.63 -19.76 -13.40
C ARG A 302 1.14 -19.78 -13.04
N PRO A 303 0.66 -18.83 -12.25
CA PRO A 303 -0.75 -18.76 -11.90
C PRO A 303 -1.62 -18.68 -13.15
N ASN A 304 -2.64 -19.52 -13.23
CA ASN A 304 -3.64 -19.44 -14.27
C ASN A 304 -4.34 -18.07 -14.16
N ARG A 305 -4.69 -17.47 -15.30
CA ARG A 305 -5.51 -16.25 -15.30
C ARG A 305 -6.87 -16.61 -14.68
N THR A 306 -7.17 -16.01 -13.54
CA THR A 306 -8.52 -16.00 -12.96
C THR A 306 -9.32 -14.89 -13.61
#